data_50d1366e898d51fa752272df6ef28f5b
#
_entry.id   50d1366e898d51fa752272df6ef28f5b
#
_cell.length_a   1.000
_cell.length_b   1.000
_cell.length_c   1.000
_cell.angle_alpha   90.00
_cell.angle_beta   90.00
_cell.angle_gamma   90.00
#
_symmetry.space_group_name_H-M   'P 1'
#
loop_
_entity.id
_entity.type
_entity.pdbx_description
1 polymer ?
#
loop_
_entity_poly.entity_id
_entity_poly.type
_entity_poly.pdbx_seq_one_letter_code
_entity_poly.pdbx_strand_id
1 'polypeptide(L)'
;MLMQRHLSRRALLRGAAAVALATAVGPGIALAAPPVAAAITAQDQADLKRIESYLGNIKTMQALFQQTNPDGSTAEGELFLSRPGKMRFEYQPPVQMFIVSDGNYVAVDDLELKNVQFFPVESTPVWFLLREAIKLSGDVTVTRFERGPKSLRVTCVQTKDPNSGAITLVFQDDPLVLKQWIVLDPQHRLTTVALVDPREGVQLKPEMFYLPNRADNHG
;
A
#
# COMPACT_ATOMS: atom_id res chain seq x y z
N MET A 1 32.16 42.66 33.16
CA MET A 1 33.40 41.92 33.30
C MET A 1 33.26 40.70 32.44
N LEU A 2 33.59 40.87 31.15
CA LEU A 2 34.76 40.33 30.45
C LEU A 2 34.98 38.85 30.78
N MET A 3 34.87 37.93 29.81
CA MET A 3 35.94 37.63 28.88
C MET A 3 35.49 36.70 27.75
N GLN A 4 35.58 37.16 26.52
CA GLN A 4 35.69 36.37 25.31
C GLN A 4 36.97 35.56 25.31
N ARG A 5 36.94 34.35 24.74
CA ARG A 5 38.15 33.77 24.13
C ARG A 5 37.80 33.11 22.79
N HIS A 6 38.26 33.80 21.76
CA HIS A 6 38.61 33.28 20.44
C HIS A 6 39.80 32.31 20.55
N LEU A 7 39.95 31.49 19.58
CA LEU A 7 41.17 30.96 18.92
C LEU A 7 40.88 29.53 18.43
N SER A 8 41.31 29.06 17.34
CA SER A 8 41.95 29.60 16.12
C SER A 8 42.01 28.45 15.08
N ARG A 9 42.09 28.88 13.86
CA ARG A 9 42.23 28.07 12.65
C ARG A 9 43.64 27.44 12.55
N ARG A 10 43.69 26.38 11.74
CA ARG A 10 44.85 25.87 10.96
C ARG A 10 45.72 24.79 11.60
N ALA A 11 45.63 23.61 11.00
CA ALA A 11 46.82 22.85 10.62
C ALA A 11 46.54 22.03 9.36
N LEU A 12 47.13 22.45 8.29
CA LEU A 12 47.39 21.68 7.06
C LEU A 12 48.52 20.70 7.37
N LEU A 13 48.38 19.44 7.00
CA LEU A 13 49.52 18.59 6.71
C LEU A 13 49.20 17.60 5.59
N ARG A 14 50.06 17.63 4.61
CA ARG A 14 50.15 16.85 3.38
C ARG A 14 50.55 15.40 3.72
N GLY A 15 49.97 14.44 2.99
CA GLY A 15 50.44 13.06 3.05
C GLY A 15 49.92 12.23 1.87
N ALA A 16 50.80 12.05 0.92
CA ALA A 16 51.02 10.96 -0.03
C ALA A 16 49.79 10.21 -0.63
N ALA A 17 49.71 10.34 -1.96
CA ALA A 17 48.90 9.55 -2.86
C ALA A 17 49.34 8.06 -2.86
N ALA A 18 48.44 7.16 -2.49
CA ALA A 18 48.53 5.77 -2.88
C ALA A 18 47.38 5.50 -3.90
N VAL A 19 47.75 5.31 -5.16
CA VAL A 19 46.88 4.91 -6.23
C VAL A 19 46.55 3.42 -6.00
N ALA A 20 45.41 3.15 -5.36
CA ALA A 20 44.82 1.80 -5.35
C ALA A 20 43.95 1.68 -6.60
N LEU A 21 44.32 0.82 -7.54
CA LEU A 21 43.47 0.34 -8.62
C LEU A 21 42.29 -0.42 -7.98
N ALA A 22 41.18 0.27 -7.75
CA ALA A 22 39.92 -0.38 -7.44
C ALA A 22 39.36 -0.93 -8.76
N THR A 23 39.43 -2.25 -8.93
CA THR A 23 38.64 -2.96 -9.93
C THR A 23 37.16 -2.68 -9.62
N ALA A 24 36.52 -1.87 -10.47
CA ALA A 24 35.09 -1.64 -10.42
C ALA A 24 34.37 -2.97 -10.72
N VAL A 25 33.99 -3.68 -9.68
CA VAL A 25 32.95 -4.70 -9.76
C VAL A 25 31.67 -3.91 -10.02
N GLY A 26 31.18 -3.96 -11.26
CA GLY A 26 29.90 -3.36 -11.64
C GLY A 26 28.81 -3.86 -10.70
N PRO A 27 27.77 -3.03 -10.42
CA PRO A 27 26.63 -3.49 -9.63
C PRO A 27 26.00 -4.68 -10.38
N GLY A 28 26.20 -5.88 -9.86
CA GLY A 28 25.46 -7.06 -10.29
C GLY A 28 23.98 -6.73 -10.08
N ILE A 29 23.18 -6.85 -11.14
CA ILE A 29 21.72 -6.78 -11.04
C ILE A 29 21.33 -7.97 -10.14
N ALA A 30 21.11 -7.70 -8.87
CA ALA A 30 20.54 -8.67 -7.96
C ALA A 30 19.10 -8.93 -8.45
N LEU A 31 18.91 -10.02 -9.19
CA LEU A 31 17.57 -10.54 -9.46
C LEU A 31 16.94 -10.86 -8.10
N ALA A 32 15.88 -10.17 -7.75
CA ALA A 32 15.14 -10.48 -6.54
C ALA A 32 14.76 -11.96 -6.56
N ALA A 33 15.06 -12.68 -5.49
CA ALA A 33 14.65 -14.07 -5.37
C ALA A 33 13.11 -14.15 -5.47
N PRO A 34 12.57 -15.18 -6.14
CA PRO A 34 11.12 -15.35 -6.21
C PRO A 34 10.54 -15.44 -4.80
N PRO A 35 9.35 -14.89 -4.55
CA PRO A 35 8.71 -14.96 -3.25
C PRO A 35 8.45 -16.42 -2.87
N VAL A 36 8.71 -16.74 -1.60
CA VAL A 36 8.43 -18.08 -1.10
C VAL A 36 6.92 -18.22 -0.92
N ALA A 37 6.30 -19.05 -1.74
CA ALA A 37 4.88 -19.37 -1.64
C ALA A 37 4.59 -20.14 -0.35
N ALA A 38 3.41 -19.90 0.25
CA ALA A 38 2.94 -20.69 1.39
C ALA A 38 2.74 -22.16 1.01
N ALA A 39 2.93 -23.06 1.96
CA ALA A 39 2.49 -24.45 1.83
C ALA A 39 0.96 -24.47 1.98
N ILE A 40 0.25 -24.57 0.85
CA ILE A 40 -1.22 -24.50 0.77
C ILE A 40 -1.81 -25.90 0.83
N THR A 41 -2.65 -26.18 1.82
CA THR A 41 -3.41 -27.43 1.92
C THR A 41 -4.62 -27.44 0.94
N ALA A 42 -5.25 -28.58 0.74
CA ALA A 42 -6.47 -28.66 -0.06
C ALA A 42 -7.60 -27.80 0.50
N GLN A 43 -7.70 -27.71 1.83
CA GLN A 43 -8.67 -26.83 2.50
C GLN A 43 -8.36 -25.35 2.26
N ASP A 44 -7.09 -24.96 2.34
CA ASP A 44 -6.69 -23.57 2.08
C ASP A 44 -6.96 -23.18 0.64
N GLN A 45 -6.75 -24.11 -0.31
CA GLN A 45 -7.10 -23.91 -1.71
C GLN A 45 -8.60 -23.65 -1.92
N ALA A 46 -9.45 -24.38 -1.19
CA ALA A 46 -10.91 -24.17 -1.24
C ALA A 46 -11.27 -22.79 -0.67
N ASP A 47 -10.67 -22.40 0.44
CA ASP A 47 -10.91 -21.09 1.05
C ASP A 47 -10.37 -19.94 0.20
N LEU A 48 -9.21 -20.09 -0.46
CA LEU A 48 -8.69 -19.10 -1.41
C LEU A 48 -9.66 -18.89 -2.57
N LYS A 49 -10.26 -19.95 -3.11
CA LYS A 49 -11.30 -19.84 -4.15
C LYS A 49 -12.56 -19.13 -3.65
N ARG A 50 -12.98 -19.39 -2.41
CA ARG A 50 -14.11 -18.66 -1.77
C ARG A 50 -13.78 -17.16 -1.66
N ILE A 51 -12.58 -16.82 -1.22
CA ILE A 51 -12.10 -15.44 -1.10
C ILE A 51 -12.03 -14.76 -2.48
N GLU A 52 -11.48 -15.43 -3.51
CA GLU A 52 -11.45 -14.89 -4.88
C GLU A 52 -12.86 -14.60 -5.40
N SER A 53 -13.81 -15.54 -5.17
CA SER A 53 -15.20 -15.39 -5.59
C SER A 53 -15.87 -14.23 -4.84
N TYR A 54 -15.72 -14.15 -3.53
CA TYR A 54 -16.26 -13.08 -2.71
C TYR A 54 -15.73 -11.72 -3.17
N LEU A 55 -14.41 -11.56 -3.25
CA LEU A 55 -13.80 -10.32 -3.70
C LEU A 55 -14.19 -9.96 -5.14
N GLY A 56 -14.30 -10.95 -6.04
CA GLY A 56 -14.68 -10.76 -7.44
C GLY A 56 -16.13 -10.29 -7.61
N ASN A 57 -17.02 -10.62 -6.67
CA ASN A 57 -18.42 -10.20 -6.68
C ASN A 57 -18.61 -8.74 -6.25
N ILE A 58 -17.71 -8.18 -5.47
CA ILE A 58 -17.77 -6.77 -5.08
C ILE A 58 -17.43 -5.89 -6.29
N LYS A 59 -18.45 -5.34 -6.94
CA LYS A 59 -18.26 -4.39 -8.06
C LYS A 59 -18.20 -2.95 -7.56
N THR A 60 -19.08 -2.60 -6.64
CA THR A 60 -19.08 -1.30 -5.96
C THR A 60 -19.22 -1.51 -4.47
N MET A 61 -18.62 -0.64 -3.68
CA MET A 61 -18.71 -0.67 -2.22
C MET A 61 -18.56 0.74 -1.66
N GLN A 62 -19.28 1.01 -0.59
CA GLN A 62 -19.06 2.15 0.31
C GLN A 62 -18.90 1.60 1.72
N ALA A 63 -17.91 2.09 2.45
CA ALA A 63 -17.67 1.72 3.84
C ALA A 63 -17.09 2.91 4.61
N LEU A 64 -17.34 2.98 5.90
CA LEU A 64 -16.48 3.75 6.77
C LEU A 64 -15.16 2.99 6.96
N PHE A 65 -14.07 3.71 7.15
CA PHE A 65 -12.80 3.08 7.47
C PHE A 65 -12.14 3.71 8.70
N GLN A 66 -11.38 2.89 9.38
CA GLN A 66 -10.45 3.33 10.44
C GLN A 66 -9.05 2.88 10.03
N GLN A 67 -8.14 3.83 9.92
CA GLN A 67 -6.74 3.60 9.60
C GLN A 67 -5.88 3.75 10.82
N THR A 68 -4.93 2.83 10.99
CA THR A 68 -3.82 2.96 11.95
C THR A 68 -2.53 3.07 11.18
N ASN A 69 -1.82 4.17 11.40
CA ASN A 69 -0.56 4.48 10.75
C ASN A 69 0.63 3.79 11.45
N PRO A 70 1.81 3.73 10.80
CA PRO A 70 3.01 3.09 11.37
C PRO A 70 3.50 3.72 12.69
N ASP A 71 3.20 4.99 12.92
CA ASP A 71 3.53 5.71 14.16
C ASP A 71 2.48 5.53 15.27
N GLY A 72 1.43 4.74 15.00
CA GLY A 72 0.32 4.49 15.92
C GLY A 72 -0.77 5.55 15.88
N SER A 73 -0.63 6.61 15.10
CA SER A 73 -1.71 7.58 14.89
C SER A 73 -2.88 6.94 14.13
N THR A 74 -4.08 7.46 14.32
CA THR A 74 -5.29 6.96 13.67
C THR A 74 -5.93 8.02 12.80
N ALA A 75 -6.59 7.58 11.74
CA ALA A 75 -7.42 8.40 10.87
C ALA A 75 -8.68 7.63 10.50
N GLU A 76 -9.74 8.35 10.22
CA GLU A 76 -11.04 7.80 9.84
C GLU A 76 -11.54 8.48 8.57
N GLY A 77 -12.50 7.85 7.91
CA GLY A 77 -13.10 8.43 6.71
C GLY A 77 -14.06 7.49 6.01
N GLU A 78 -14.34 7.80 4.76
CA GLU A 78 -15.17 7.00 3.88
C GLU A 78 -14.36 6.42 2.72
N LEU A 79 -14.60 5.16 2.44
CA LEU A 79 -14.06 4.44 1.29
C LEU A 79 -15.17 4.22 0.27
N PHE A 80 -14.87 4.56 -0.98
CA PHE A 80 -15.68 4.24 -2.13
C PHE A 80 -14.87 3.41 -3.11
N LEU A 81 -15.41 2.28 -3.53
CA LEU A 81 -14.81 1.36 -4.49
C LEU A 81 -15.74 1.19 -5.68
N SER A 82 -15.22 1.31 -6.90
CA SER A 82 -15.94 1.01 -8.14
C SER A 82 -15.00 0.31 -9.11
N ARG A 83 -15.09 -1.01 -9.18
CA ARG A 83 -14.24 -1.82 -10.06
C ARG A 83 -14.72 -1.82 -11.51
N PRO A 84 -13.77 -1.91 -12.44
CA PRO A 84 -12.32 -2.00 -12.25
C PRO A 84 -11.65 -0.67 -11.96
N GLY A 85 -10.56 -0.71 -11.19
CA GLY A 85 -9.56 0.34 -11.08
C GLY A 85 -9.89 1.52 -10.18
N LYS A 86 -11.15 1.80 -9.90
CA LYS A 86 -11.58 3.04 -9.25
C LYS A 86 -11.73 2.86 -7.75
N MET A 87 -11.15 3.78 -6.99
CA MET A 87 -11.19 3.81 -5.54
C MET A 87 -11.06 5.26 -5.06
N ARG A 88 -11.72 5.59 -3.96
CA ARG A 88 -11.58 6.88 -3.30
C ARG A 88 -11.62 6.72 -1.79
N PHE A 89 -10.65 7.30 -1.10
CA PHE A 89 -10.68 7.52 0.33
C PHE A 89 -10.89 9.01 0.60
N GLU A 90 -11.86 9.32 1.42
CA GLU A 90 -12.11 10.68 1.94
C GLU A 90 -11.86 10.67 3.43
N TYR A 91 -10.76 11.29 3.85
CA TYR A 91 -10.43 11.37 5.27
C TYR A 91 -11.27 12.43 5.96
N GLN A 92 -11.63 12.15 7.21
CA GLN A 92 -12.33 13.10 8.06
C GLN A 92 -11.35 14.00 8.83
N PRO A 93 -11.76 15.22 9.21
CA PRO A 93 -10.95 16.07 10.07
C PRO A 93 -10.47 15.34 11.34
N PRO A 94 -9.24 15.59 11.82
CA PRO A 94 -8.35 16.68 11.39
C PRO A 94 -7.56 16.40 10.12
N VAL A 95 -7.59 15.20 9.57
CA VAL A 95 -6.84 14.84 8.35
C VAL A 95 -7.55 15.43 7.13
N GLN A 96 -6.86 16.30 6.41
CA GLN A 96 -7.38 16.92 5.19
C GLN A 96 -6.73 16.29 3.97
N MET A 97 -7.16 15.08 3.60
CA MET A 97 -6.55 14.30 2.52
C MET A 97 -7.61 13.53 1.73
N PHE A 98 -7.34 13.36 0.44
CA PHE A 98 -8.02 12.39 -0.43
C PHE A 98 -7.00 11.45 -1.06
N ILE A 99 -7.40 10.20 -1.22
CA ILE A 99 -6.69 9.26 -2.09
C ILE A 99 -7.71 8.81 -3.14
N VAL A 100 -7.41 9.02 -4.41
CA VAL A 100 -8.32 8.66 -5.49
C VAL A 100 -7.59 7.92 -6.60
N SER A 101 -8.21 6.85 -7.11
CA SER A 101 -7.75 6.11 -8.28
C SER A 101 -8.76 6.19 -9.41
N ASP A 102 -8.28 6.49 -10.62
CA ASP A 102 -9.07 6.45 -11.86
C ASP A 102 -8.96 5.10 -12.61
N GLY A 103 -8.09 4.22 -12.13
CA GLY A 103 -7.77 2.93 -12.74
C GLY A 103 -6.39 2.85 -13.36
N ASN A 104 -5.75 3.99 -13.66
CA ASN A 104 -4.39 4.08 -14.18
C ASN A 104 -3.42 4.67 -13.15
N TYR A 105 -3.87 5.70 -12.47
CA TYR A 105 -3.09 6.39 -11.44
C TYR A 105 -3.86 6.45 -10.12
N VAL A 106 -3.10 6.49 -9.04
CA VAL A 106 -3.55 6.89 -7.70
C VAL A 106 -3.01 8.28 -7.44
N ALA A 107 -3.88 9.23 -7.14
CA ALA A 107 -3.52 10.55 -6.61
C ALA A 107 -3.69 10.55 -5.10
N VAL A 108 -2.68 11.04 -4.39
CA VAL A 108 -2.74 11.40 -2.97
C VAL A 108 -2.75 12.91 -2.91
N ASP A 109 -3.87 13.49 -2.53
CA ASP A 109 -4.10 14.93 -2.45
C ASP A 109 -4.12 15.36 -0.98
N ASP A 110 -3.05 16.01 -0.56
CA ASP A 110 -2.91 16.60 0.77
C ASP A 110 -3.33 18.08 0.70
N LEU A 111 -4.53 18.35 1.18
CA LEU A 111 -5.11 19.70 1.14
C LEU A 111 -4.43 20.67 2.12
N GLU A 112 -3.85 20.17 3.21
CA GLU A 112 -3.14 21.00 4.19
C GLU A 112 -1.82 21.48 3.60
N LEU A 113 -1.07 20.56 3.00
CA LEU A 113 0.20 20.87 2.33
C LEU A 113 0.02 21.42 0.91
N LYS A 114 -1.22 21.43 0.38
CA LYS A 114 -1.55 21.79 -1.00
C LYS A 114 -0.68 21.05 -2.01
N ASN A 115 -0.51 19.76 -1.79
CA ASN A 115 0.37 18.91 -2.59
C ASN A 115 -0.37 17.67 -3.10
N VAL A 116 -0.28 17.42 -4.40
CA VAL A 116 -0.83 16.22 -5.03
C VAL A 116 0.31 15.36 -5.57
N GLN A 117 0.35 14.11 -5.16
CA GLN A 117 1.30 13.12 -5.66
C GLN A 117 0.57 12.07 -6.50
N PHE A 118 1.17 11.65 -7.62
CA PHE A 118 0.60 10.66 -8.52
C PHE A 118 1.49 9.41 -8.59
N PHE A 119 0.87 8.26 -8.45
CA PHE A 119 1.53 6.96 -8.53
C PHE A 119 0.79 6.09 -9.56
N PRO A 120 1.49 5.30 -10.41
CA PRO A 120 0.84 4.26 -11.18
C PRO A 120 0.11 3.29 -10.23
N VAL A 121 -1.13 2.90 -10.55
CA VAL A 121 -1.90 1.95 -9.71
C VAL A 121 -1.09 0.68 -9.44
N GLU A 122 -0.41 0.17 -10.45
CA GLU A 122 0.37 -1.08 -10.36
C GLU A 122 1.55 -1.01 -9.39
N SER A 123 2.00 0.20 -9.03
CA SER A 123 3.07 0.39 -8.03
C SER A 123 2.57 0.38 -6.58
N THR A 124 1.26 0.28 -6.37
CA THR A 124 0.66 0.27 -5.04
C THR A 124 0.39 -1.16 -4.56
N PRO A 125 0.57 -1.49 -3.28
CA PRO A 125 0.32 -2.84 -2.77
C PRO A 125 -1.12 -3.33 -2.93
N VAL A 126 -2.08 -2.41 -3.12
CA VAL A 126 -3.51 -2.73 -3.25
C VAL A 126 -3.98 -2.92 -4.70
N TRP A 127 -3.09 -2.76 -5.69
CA TRP A 127 -3.42 -2.76 -7.11
C TRP A 127 -4.29 -3.95 -7.54
N PHE A 128 -4.00 -5.15 -7.03
CA PHE A 128 -4.72 -6.36 -7.44
C PHE A 128 -6.17 -6.38 -6.92
N LEU A 129 -6.46 -5.69 -5.80
CA LEU A 129 -7.82 -5.55 -5.28
C LEU A 129 -8.70 -4.67 -6.17
N LEU A 130 -8.09 -3.85 -7.02
CA LEU A 130 -8.78 -2.96 -7.95
C LEU A 130 -9.03 -3.61 -9.32
N ARG A 131 -8.47 -4.79 -9.58
CA ARG A 131 -8.67 -5.50 -10.85
C ARG A 131 -10.11 -5.97 -11.02
N GLU A 132 -10.54 -6.14 -12.26
CA GLU A 132 -11.85 -6.69 -12.59
C GLU A 132 -12.00 -8.13 -12.09
N ALA A 133 -10.97 -8.96 -12.33
CA ALA A 133 -10.89 -10.33 -11.84
C ALA A 133 -9.82 -10.44 -10.76
N ILE A 134 -10.23 -10.81 -9.56
CA ILE A 134 -9.33 -11.04 -8.44
C ILE A 134 -8.80 -12.47 -8.52
N LYS A 135 -7.48 -12.60 -8.58
CA LYS A 135 -6.77 -13.88 -8.52
C LYS A 135 -5.67 -13.78 -7.46
N LEU A 136 -5.63 -14.78 -6.59
CA LEU A 136 -4.59 -14.92 -5.57
C LEU A 136 -3.47 -15.87 -6.06
N SER A 137 -3.18 -15.78 -7.37
CA SER A 137 -2.17 -16.56 -8.08
C SER A 137 -1.67 -15.80 -9.31
N GLY A 138 -0.60 -16.25 -9.93
CA GLY A 138 0.00 -15.65 -11.13
C GLY A 138 0.79 -14.38 -10.79
N ASP A 139 0.21 -13.20 -11.00
CA ASP A 139 0.85 -11.91 -10.66
C ASP A 139 0.93 -11.67 -9.14
N VAL A 140 0.21 -12.47 -8.36
CA VAL A 140 0.16 -12.44 -6.89
C VAL A 140 0.65 -13.79 -6.36
N THR A 141 1.51 -13.76 -5.36
CA THR A 141 1.95 -14.95 -4.61
C THR A 141 1.41 -14.87 -3.20
N VAL A 142 0.66 -15.90 -2.77
CA VAL A 142 0.26 -16.07 -1.37
C VAL A 142 1.47 -16.59 -0.61
N THR A 143 1.97 -15.78 0.33
CA THR A 143 3.13 -16.12 1.17
C THR A 143 2.74 -16.65 2.54
N ARG A 144 1.49 -16.41 2.97
CA ARG A 144 0.96 -16.89 4.25
C ARG A 144 -0.55 -17.03 4.18
N PHE A 145 -1.06 -18.14 4.71
CA PHE A 145 -2.48 -18.38 4.95
C PHE A 145 -2.68 -18.83 6.39
N GLU A 146 -3.59 -18.18 7.09
CA GLU A 146 -3.86 -18.46 8.50
C GLU A 146 -5.37 -18.59 8.71
N ARG A 147 -5.76 -19.59 9.49
CA ARG A 147 -7.16 -19.84 9.87
C ARG A 147 -7.29 -19.70 11.39
N GLY A 148 -8.12 -18.75 11.81
CA GLY A 148 -8.57 -18.61 13.18
C GLY A 148 -9.96 -19.20 13.41
N PRO A 149 -10.49 -19.14 14.63
CA PRO A 149 -11.80 -19.72 14.96
C PRO A 149 -12.98 -19.18 14.15
N LYS A 150 -12.93 -17.92 13.72
CA LYS A 150 -13.93 -17.26 12.87
C LYS A 150 -13.28 -16.25 11.93
N SER A 151 -12.07 -16.52 11.48
CA SER A 151 -11.32 -15.59 10.65
C SER A 151 -10.38 -16.32 9.70
N LEU A 152 -10.20 -15.73 8.52
CA LEU A 152 -9.18 -16.13 7.56
C LEU A 152 -8.25 -14.94 7.33
N ARG A 153 -6.95 -15.20 7.21
CA ARG A 153 -5.94 -14.19 6.88
C ARG A 153 -5.10 -14.71 5.72
N VAL A 154 -4.96 -13.86 4.72
CA VAL A 154 -4.18 -14.17 3.51
C VAL A 154 -3.17 -13.07 3.29
N THR A 155 -1.88 -13.39 3.33
CA THR A 155 -0.80 -12.46 3.01
C THR A 155 -0.31 -12.71 1.61
N CYS A 156 -0.25 -11.66 0.82
CA CYS A 156 0.12 -11.68 -0.58
C CYS A 156 1.24 -10.67 -0.86
N VAL A 157 2.09 -11.02 -1.82
CA VAL A 157 3.08 -10.13 -2.42
C VAL A 157 2.92 -10.12 -3.93
N GLN A 158 3.43 -9.09 -4.59
CA GLN A 158 3.55 -9.07 -6.03
C GLN A 158 4.60 -10.08 -6.48
N THR A 159 4.25 -11.01 -7.40
CA THR A 159 5.15 -12.09 -7.81
C THR A 159 6.42 -11.57 -8.48
N LYS A 160 6.31 -10.51 -9.30
CA LYS A 160 7.43 -9.92 -10.04
C LYS A 160 8.33 -9.04 -9.17
N ASP A 161 7.77 -8.42 -8.13
CA ASP A 161 8.49 -7.55 -7.21
C ASP A 161 8.03 -7.77 -5.76
N PRO A 162 8.46 -8.86 -5.12
CA PRO A 162 8.05 -9.20 -3.76
C PRO A 162 8.56 -8.21 -2.70
N ASN A 163 9.53 -7.36 -3.06
CA ASN A 163 10.07 -6.33 -2.16
C ASN A 163 9.30 -5.01 -2.24
N SER A 164 8.35 -4.85 -3.18
CA SER A 164 7.49 -3.67 -3.27
C SER A 164 6.48 -3.57 -2.12
N GLY A 165 6.45 -4.57 -1.22
CA GLY A 165 5.59 -4.62 -0.07
C GLY A 165 4.69 -5.84 -0.06
N ALA A 166 3.89 -5.96 0.99
CA ALA A 166 2.94 -7.05 1.17
C ALA A 166 1.58 -6.51 1.61
N ILE A 167 0.53 -7.26 1.30
CA ILE A 167 -0.80 -6.99 1.83
C ILE A 167 -1.34 -8.24 2.52
N THR A 168 -1.88 -8.05 3.72
CA THR A 168 -2.61 -9.10 4.44
C THR A 168 -4.10 -8.73 4.45
N LEU A 169 -4.91 -9.56 3.86
CA LEU A 169 -6.37 -9.45 3.90
C LEU A 169 -6.90 -10.24 5.11
N VAL A 170 -7.78 -9.63 5.88
CA VAL A 170 -8.39 -10.25 7.07
C VAL A 170 -9.89 -10.32 6.86
N PHE A 171 -10.40 -11.53 6.88
CA PHE A 171 -11.83 -11.82 6.72
C PHE A 171 -12.42 -12.33 8.02
N GLN A 172 -13.63 -11.93 8.32
CA GLN A 172 -14.51 -12.74 9.13
C GLN A 172 -14.89 -13.96 8.29
N ASP A 173 -14.91 -15.14 8.91
CA ASP A 173 -15.43 -16.36 8.28
C ASP A 173 -16.81 -16.66 8.82
N ASP A 174 -17.70 -17.08 7.92
CA ASP A 174 -19.08 -17.50 8.20
C ASP A 174 -19.95 -16.41 8.87
N PRO A 175 -20.51 -15.45 8.07
CA PRO A 175 -20.32 -15.28 6.62
C PRO A 175 -18.94 -14.69 6.29
N LEU A 176 -18.45 -15.02 5.07
CA LEU A 176 -17.18 -14.47 4.59
C LEU A 176 -17.33 -12.99 4.28
N VAL A 177 -16.64 -12.13 5.05
CA VAL A 177 -16.68 -10.66 4.89
C VAL A 177 -15.28 -10.10 5.08
N LEU A 178 -14.80 -9.28 4.14
CA LEU A 178 -13.56 -8.53 4.31
C LEU A 178 -13.73 -7.48 5.41
N LYS A 179 -12.93 -7.60 6.46
CA LYS A 179 -12.98 -6.69 7.62
C LYS A 179 -11.84 -5.70 7.64
N GLN A 180 -10.68 -6.10 7.11
CA GLN A 180 -9.47 -5.31 7.27
C GLN A 180 -8.45 -5.73 6.23
N TRP A 181 -7.57 -4.81 5.88
CA TRP A 181 -6.29 -5.15 5.27
C TRP A 181 -5.15 -4.45 5.98
N ILE A 182 -3.97 -5.04 5.87
CA ILE A 182 -2.72 -4.53 6.43
C ILE A 182 -1.73 -4.45 5.30
N VAL A 183 -1.18 -3.28 5.06
CA VAL A 183 -0.13 -3.04 4.07
C VAL A 183 1.21 -2.96 4.80
N LEU A 184 2.17 -3.76 4.36
CA LEU A 184 3.57 -3.63 4.71
C LEU A 184 4.27 -2.96 3.54
N ASP A 185 4.79 -1.76 3.73
CA ASP A 185 5.49 -1.01 2.68
C ASP A 185 6.95 -1.49 2.52
N PRO A 186 7.68 -1.04 1.45
CA PRO A 186 9.08 -1.42 1.25
C PRO A 186 10.02 -0.98 2.37
N GLN A 187 9.62 -0.04 3.21
CA GLN A 187 10.36 0.39 4.41
C GLN A 187 9.97 -0.39 5.66
N HIS A 188 9.22 -1.49 5.51
CA HIS A 188 8.72 -2.36 6.60
C HIS A 188 7.80 -1.62 7.58
N ARG A 189 7.09 -0.60 7.14
CA ARG A 189 6.09 0.11 7.93
C ARG A 189 4.71 -0.47 7.67
N LEU A 190 3.94 -0.67 8.74
CA LEU A 190 2.61 -1.25 8.67
C LEU A 190 1.55 -0.15 8.70
N THR A 191 0.64 -0.20 7.75
CA THR A 191 -0.61 0.57 7.76
C THR A 191 -1.77 -0.40 7.79
N THR A 192 -2.66 -0.25 8.74
CA THR A 192 -3.86 -1.07 8.87
C THR A 192 -5.09 -0.26 8.51
N VAL A 193 -5.97 -0.83 7.71
CA VAL A 193 -7.28 -0.23 7.36
C VAL A 193 -8.37 -1.23 7.71
N ALA A 194 -9.19 -0.89 8.68
CA ALA A 194 -10.38 -1.63 9.08
C ALA A 194 -11.62 -1.05 8.38
N LEU A 195 -12.54 -1.91 7.93
CA LEU A 195 -13.80 -1.53 7.31
C LEU A 195 -14.94 -1.64 8.32
N VAL A 196 -15.74 -0.58 8.39
CA VAL A 196 -16.93 -0.51 9.24
C VAL A 196 -18.15 -0.36 8.33
N ASP A 197 -19.15 -1.18 8.55
CA ASP A 197 -20.43 -1.19 7.82
C ASP A 197 -20.28 -1.17 6.28
N PRO A 198 -19.51 -2.09 5.68
CA PRO A 198 -19.35 -2.13 4.24
C PRO A 198 -20.70 -2.46 3.57
N ARG A 199 -21.09 -1.61 2.61
CA ARG A 199 -22.28 -1.75 1.77
C ARG A 199 -21.86 -1.97 0.34
N GLU A 200 -22.20 -3.14 -0.19
CA GLU A 200 -21.89 -3.55 -1.56
C GLU A 200 -23.06 -3.22 -2.49
N GLY A 201 -22.79 -3.15 -3.80
CA GLY A 201 -23.81 -2.88 -4.82
C GLY A 201 -24.38 -1.46 -4.83
N VAL A 202 -23.70 -0.51 -4.20
CA VAL A 202 -24.13 0.88 -4.13
C VAL A 202 -23.94 1.60 -5.47
N GLN A 203 -24.80 2.59 -5.75
CA GLN A 203 -24.64 3.46 -6.91
C GLN A 203 -23.64 4.57 -6.59
N LEU A 204 -22.57 4.65 -7.35
CA LEU A 204 -21.52 5.66 -7.20
C LEU A 204 -21.43 6.50 -8.47
N LYS A 205 -21.28 7.81 -8.32
CA LYS A 205 -21.15 8.74 -9.44
C LYS A 205 -19.73 8.63 -10.02
N PRO A 206 -19.57 8.57 -11.36
CA PRO A 206 -18.24 8.48 -11.99
C PRO A 206 -17.30 9.63 -11.61
N GLU A 207 -17.85 10.83 -11.36
CA GLU A 207 -17.11 12.04 -11.02
C GLU A 207 -16.33 11.91 -9.71
N MET A 208 -16.77 11.05 -8.80
CA MET A 208 -16.08 10.78 -7.53
C MET A 208 -14.66 10.26 -7.72
N PHE A 209 -14.37 9.70 -8.89
CA PHE A 209 -13.09 9.07 -9.22
C PHE A 209 -12.23 9.88 -10.20
N TYR A 210 -12.60 11.14 -10.44
CA TYR A 210 -11.75 12.02 -11.23
C TYR A 210 -10.53 12.42 -10.41
N LEU A 211 -9.38 12.38 -11.07
CA LEU A 211 -8.13 12.82 -10.44
C LEU A 211 -8.13 14.35 -10.32
N PRO A 212 -7.53 14.90 -9.25
CA PRO A 212 -7.32 16.34 -9.14
C PRO A 212 -6.46 16.85 -10.30
N ASN A 213 -6.68 18.09 -10.72
CA ASN A 213 -5.92 18.68 -11.82
C ASN A 213 -4.45 18.83 -11.46
N ARG A 214 -3.57 18.35 -12.35
CA ARG A 214 -2.11 18.59 -12.21
C ARG A 214 -1.72 20.07 -12.23
N ALA A 215 -2.59 20.94 -12.76
CA ALA A 215 -2.34 22.37 -12.90
C ALA A 215 -2.48 23.16 -11.60
N ASP A 216 -3.15 22.60 -10.59
CA ASP A 216 -3.41 23.30 -9.32
C ASP A 216 -2.20 23.29 -8.36
N ASN A 217 -1.08 22.66 -8.74
CA ASN A 217 0.14 22.52 -7.92
C ASN A 217 1.19 23.64 -8.12
N HIS A 218 0.85 24.73 -8.80
CA HIS A 218 1.75 25.85 -9.04
C HIS A 218 1.10 27.17 -8.55
N GLY A 219 0.94 27.26 -7.25
CA GLY A 219 0.54 28.47 -6.56
C GLY A 219 1.46 28.77 -5.39
#